data_28e89eb9136daa36f81a604393943bc2
#
_entry.id   28e89eb9136daa36f81a604393943bc2
#
_cell.length_a   1.000
_cell.length_b   1.000
_cell.length_c   1.000
_cell.angle_alpha   90.00
_cell.angle_beta   90.00
_cell.angle_gamma   90.00
#
_symmetry.space_group_name_H-M   'P 1'
#
loop_
_entity.id
_entity.type
_entity.pdbx_description
1 polymer ?
#
loop_
_entity_poly.entity_id
_entity_poly.type
_entity_poly.pdbx_seq_one_letter_code
_entity_poly.pdbx_strand_id
1 'polypeptide(L)'
;VTRDAAPPEQPAHPDWDDPERFEGVVAFSFVLSFLLPLEPQAIPIGVDDEYLRIRGVTPAEFDHAWMQMPLSCLMIWSVATDGTNPVIEDTTVASAALAHITGQEPQTAPPPSDDYGRKRSAVVVLIPVKSRAAALTPRHDGKVDPLTLAHWLIADAARSSRIASMAPIPELHYRALNPIVPATFGAVSEGGEVNFDEKQTVILLDHLPARLASPKPIDPAMTGRIFGQLTRGSISALVRDHFARAYAEHSVGDRRASVLSLAITCELLLDSTLAAMLWEEGQTPADAAQVWAVTSSITGRVKSLYAERLGGSWHVDGDDPVGRWRAHIVDVRNSVIHSGRTPSEPESENSGAVASELLAFVSKRLVLKWKVYPKSMAVLCGPSWVERHASKKQRDNVLAELERCSAFAVEFHRWRDEWLRERAMLS
;
A
#
# COMPACT_ATOMS: atom_id res chain seq x y z
N VAL A 1 24.54 -40.80 25.53
CA VAL A 1 25.83 -40.13 25.26
C VAL A 1 25.49 -38.85 24.49
N THR A 2 25.25 -37.78 25.24
CA THR A 2 25.03 -36.42 24.70
C THR A 2 26.40 -35.82 24.43
N ARG A 3 26.71 -35.55 23.17
CA ARG A 3 27.85 -34.71 22.78
C ARG A 3 27.47 -33.26 23.11
N ASP A 4 28.23 -32.67 24.03
CA ASP A 4 28.24 -31.22 24.23
C ASP A 4 28.63 -30.53 22.92
N ALA A 5 27.65 -29.87 22.28
CA ALA A 5 27.92 -28.97 21.20
C ALA A 5 28.57 -27.71 21.80
N ALA A 6 29.77 -27.38 21.35
CA ALA A 6 30.41 -26.13 21.72
C ALA A 6 29.46 -24.97 21.39
N PRO A 7 29.39 -23.93 22.24
CA PRO A 7 28.58 -22.74 21.93
C PRO A 7 29.05 -22.14 20.59
N PRO A 8 28.14 -21.62 19.76
CA PRO A 8 28.53 -20.98 18.52
C PRO A 8 29.52 -19.86 18.81
N GLU A 9 30.64 -19.87 18.09
CA GLU A 9 31.63 -18.79 18.16
C GLU A 9 30.87 -17.46 17.98
N GLN A 10 31.06 -16.57 18.96
CA GLN A 10 30.54 -15.20 18.82
C GLN A 10 31.20 -14.62 17.56
N PRO A 11 30.42 -14.01 16.65
CA PRO A 11 31.00 -13.35 15.50
C PRO A 11 32.06 -12.36 15.99
N ALA A 12 33.25 -12.43 15.40
CA ALA A 12 34.34 -11.52 15.72
C ALA A 12 33.80 -10.10 15.75
N HIS A 13 34.07 -9.36 16.83
CA HIS A 13 33.71 -7.95 16.90
C HIS A 13 34.27 -7.25 15.66
N PRO A 14 33.45 -6.48 14.92
CA PRO A 14 33.98 -5.68 13.81
C PRO A 14 35.11 -4.80 14.36
N ASP A 15 36.15 -4.68 13.56
CA ASP A 15 37.32 -3.89 13.89
C ASP A 15 36.93 -2.40 13.88
N TRP A 16 36.45 -1.93 15.02
CA TRP A 16 36.04 -0.54 15.23
C TRP A 16 37.23 0.43 15.22
N ASP A 17 38.45 -0.11 15.26
CA ASP A 17 39.69 0.63 15.35
C ASP A 17 40.26 1.06 14.00
N ASP A 18 39.57 0.81 12.87
CA ASP A 18 40.01 1.28 11.55
C ASP A 18 39.40 2.65 11.20
N PRO A 19 40.11 3.76 11.46
CA PRO A 19 39.59 5.11 11.24
C PRO A 19 39.37 5.46 9.74
N GLU A 20 39.87 4.64 8.81
CA GLU A 20 39.64 4.89 7.38
C GLU A 20 38.24 4.43 6.93
N ARG A 21 37.51 3.71 7.77
CA ARG A 21 36.23 3.08 7.39
C ARG A 21 35.00 3.97 7.51
N PHE A 22 34.94 4.91 8.47
CA PHE A 22 33.81 5.85 8.61
C PHE A 22 34.18 7.05 9.48
N GLU A 23 33.56 8.17 9.19
CA GLU A 23 33.74 9.40 9.94
C GLU A 23 32.78 9.50 11.13
N GLY A 24 31.67 8.73 11.12
CA GLY A 24 30.72 8.82 12.22
C GLY A 24 29.47 7.97 12.07
N VAL A 25 28.49 8.31 12.89
CA VAL A 25 27.19 7.64 12.96
C VAL A 25 26.10 8.69 12.80
N VAL A 26 25.09 8.43 11.99
CA VAL A 26 23.85 9.20 12.01
C VAL A 26 22.78 8.45 12.79
N ALA A 27 22.10 9.15 13.68
CA ALA A 27 20.97 8.65 14.44
C ALA A 27 19.69 9.29 13.91
N PHE A 28 18.70 8.47 13.53
CA PHE A 28 17.35 8.90 13.17
C PHE A 28 16.37 8.42 14.22
N SER A 29 15.41 9.25 14.57
CA SER A 29 14.36 8.90 15.53
C SER A 29 12.98 8.95 14.90
N PHE A 30 12.20 7.90 15.15
CA PHE A 30 10.85 7.70 14.61
C PHE A 30 9.88 7.36 15.73
N VAL A 31 8.63 7.79 15.59
CA VAL A 31 7.51 7.29 16.39
C VAL A 31 6.59 6.50 15.47
N LEU A 32 6.37 5.24 15.81
CA LEU A 32 5.48 4.35 15.07
C LEU A 32 4.04 4.54 15.55
N SER A 33 3.08 4.41 14.64
CA SER A 33 1.66 4.50 14.99
C SER A 33 1.12 3.28 15.75
N PHE A 34 1.99 2.34 16.08
CA PHE A 34 1.69 1.09 16.79
C PHE A 34 2.79 0.73 17.78
N LEU A 35 2.47 -0.20 18.69
CA LEU A 35 3.43 -0.74 19.65
C LEU A 35 4.11 -1.98 19.05
N LEU A 36 5.45 -1.96 19.04
CA LEU A 36 6.23 -3.18 18.84
C LEU A 36 6.25 -3.98 20.15
N PRO A 37 5.94 -5.28 20.14
CA PRO A 37 5.93 -6.11 21.34
C PRO A 37 7.35 -6.55 21.73
N LEU A 38 8.23 -5.58 21.88
CA LEU A 38 9.62 -5.75 22.25
C LEU A 38 9.91 -4.93 23.50
N GLU A 39 10.70 -5.50 24.41
CA GLU A 39 11.22 -4.74 25.53
C GLU A 39 12.20 -3.66 25.03
N PRO A 40 12.35 -2.56 25.78
CA PRO A 40 13.37 -1.56 25.47
C PRO A 40 14.77 -2.18 25.38
N GLN A 41 15.35 -2.20 24.21
CA GLN A 41 16.65 -2.82 23.98
C GLN A 41 17.33 -2.27 22.74
N ALA A 42 18.65 -2.44 22.66
CA ALA A 42 19.44 -2.25 21.47
C ALA A 42 19.49 -3.58 20.68
N ILE A 43 19.12 -3.53 19.41
CA ILE A 43 19.18 -4.69 18.52
C ILE A 43 20.20 -4.38 17.42
N PRO A 44 21.37 -5.04 17.42
CA PRO A 44 22.31 -4.93 16.32
C PRO A 44 21.75 -5.66 15.08
N ILE A 45 21.79 -5.01 13.92
CA ILE A 45 21.31 -5.56 12.66
C ILE A 45 22.44 -5.47 11.63
N GLY A 46 22.86 -6.61 11.10
CA GLY A 46 23.79 -6.66 9.97
C GLY A 46 23.11 -6.24 8.67
N VAL A 47 23.78 -5.38 7.91
CA VAL A 47 23.39 -5.00 6.55
C VAL A 47 24.52 -5.44 5.63
N ASP A 48 24.29 -6.49 4.87
CA ASP A 48 25.24 -7.07 3.92
C ASP A 48 24.73 -7.01 2.49
N ASP A 49 25.54 -7.45 1.54
CA ASP A 49 25.19 -7.50 0.13
C ASP A 49 23.93 -8.31 -0.15
N GLU A 50 23.71 -9.38 0.62
CA GLU A 50 22.53 -10.22 0.49
C GLU A 50 21.26 -9.48 0.94
N TYR A 51 21.33 -8.73 2.04
CA TYR A 51 20.23 -7.88 2.49
C TYR A 51 19.82 -6.86 1.41
N LEU A 52 20.79 -6.23 0.77
CA LEU A 52 20.55 -5.26 -0.31
C LEU A 52 20.01 -5.93 -1.56
N ARG A 53 20.55 -7.08 -1.94
CA ARG A 53 20.09 -7.87 -3.08
C ARG A 53 18.61 -8.26 -2.94
N ILE A 54 18.19 -8.68 -1.73
CA ILE A 54 16.79 -9.01 -1.44
C ILE A 54 15.88 -7.79 -1.60
N ARG A 55 16.40 -6.58 -1.37
CA ARG A 55 15.70 -5.31 -1.57
C ARG A 55 15.70 -4.82 -3.02
N GLY A 56 16.33 -5.56 -3.93
CA GLY A 56 16.44 -5.19 -5.33
C GLY A 56 17.44 -4.06 -5.59
N VAL A 57 18.35 -3.81 -4.64
CA VAL A 57 19.40 -2.79 -4.74
C VAL A 57 20.67 -3.43 -5.25
N THR A 58 21.23 -2.88 -6.31
CA THR A 58 22.54 -3.31 -6.83
C THR A 58 23.68 -2.67 -6.02
N PRO A 59 24.85 -3.30 -5.94
CA PRO A 59 26.01 -2.69 -5.30
C PRO A 59 26.40 -1.32 -5.85
N ALA A 60 26.08 -1.04 -7.14
CA ALA A 60 26.34 0.26 -7.76
C ALA A 60 25.39 1.38 -7.29
N GLU A 61 24.17 1.02 -6.87
CA GLU A 61 23.17 1.94 -6.30
C GLU A 61 23.43 2.24 -4.83
N PHE A 62 24.25 1.41 -4.20
CA PHE A 62 24.71 1.60 -2.84
C PHE A 62 26.14 2.17 -2.88
N ASP A 63 26.38 3.24 -2.13
CA ASP A 63 27.73 3.75 -2.02
C ASP A 63 28.54 2.78 -1.15
N HIS A 64 29.44 2.00 -1.78
CA HIS A 64 30.26 0.97 -1.11
C HIS A 64 30.96 1.44 0.17
N ALA A 65 31.09 2.76 0.30
CA ALA A 65 31.58 3.39 1.48
C ALA A 65 30.78 3.10 2.76
N TRP A 66 29.53 2.67 2.62
CA TRP A 66 28.60 2.41 3.72
C TRP A 66 28.57 0.94 4.14
N MET A 67 28.87 0.05 3.19
CA MET A 67 28.62 -1.40 3.30
C MET A 67 29.64 -2.15 4.15
N GLN A 68 30.69 -1.48 4.57
CA GLN A 68 31.72 -2.14 5.38
C GLN A 68 31.37 -2.26 6.86
N MET A 69 30.17 -1.79 7.26
CA MET A 69 29.73 -1.91 8.65
C MET A 69 28.52 -2.84 8.79
N PRO A 70 28.68 -3.96 9.47
CA PRO A 70 27.59 -4.93 9.64
C PRO A 70 26.58 -4.56 10.73
N LEU A 71 26.64 -3.39 11.36
CA LEU A 71 25.85 -3.11 12.57
C LEU A 71 25.14 -1.77 12.51
N SER A 72 23.86 -1.80 12.14
CA SER A 72 22.92 -0.74 12.54
C SER A 72 22.28 -1.13 13.88
N CYS A 73 22.14 -0.20 14.79
CA CYS A 73 21.50 -0.43 16.08
C CYS A 73 20.07 0.11 16.04
N LEU A 74 19.10 -0.74 16.37
CA LEU A 74 17.71 -0.36 16.54
C LEU A 74 17.40 -0.30 18.04
N MET A 75 17.00 0.87 18.53
CA MET A 75 16.61 1.04 19.92
C MET A 75 15.12 1.37 19.99
N ILE A 76 14.39 0.66 20.85
CA ILE A 76 12.92 0.70 20.88
C ILE A 76 12.44 1.03 22.29
N TRP A 77 11.48 1.97 22.39
CA TRP A 77 10.78 2.32 23.63
C TRP A 77 9.28 2.34 23.41
N SER A 78 8.56 2.04 24.48
CA SER A 78 7.13 2.31 24.55
C SER A 78 6.91 3.73 25.04
N VAL A 79 6.12 4.50 24.30
CA VAL A 79 5.74 5.87 24.66
C VAL A 79 4.22 6.01 24.65
N ALA A 80 3.68 6.83 25.51
CA ALA A 80 2.29 7.22 25.50
C ALA A 80 2.14 8.62 24.94
N THR A 81 1.05 8.89 24.25
CA THR A 81 0.76 10.16 23.59
C THR A 81 -0.67 10.62 23.92
N ASP A 82 -0.89 11.91 24.10
CA ASP A 82 -2.19 12.49 24.43
C ASP A 82 -3.10 12.77 23.23
N GLY A 83 -2.54 12.76 22.02
CA GLY A 83 -3.29 12.79 20.77
C GLY A 83 -3.79 14.15 20.27
N THR A 84 -3.33 15.27 20.85
CA THR A 84 -3.83 16.61 20.46
C THR A 84 -3.32 17.10 19.11
N ASN A 85 -2.06 16.81 18.77
CA ASN A 85 -1.49 17.06 17.46
C ASN A 85 -0.44 15.98 17.12
N PRO A 86 -0.81 14.94 16.37
CA PRO A 86 0.03 13.76 16.22
C PRO A 86 1.40 14.04 15.58
N VAL A 87 1.54 15.08 14.74
CA VAL A 87 2.83 15.40 14.12
C VAL A 87 3.78 16.06 15.10
N ILE A 88 3.31 17.07 15.80
CA ILE A 88 4.13 17.80 16.79
C ILE A 88 4.47 16.87 17.93
N GLU A 89 3.51 16.12 18.42
CA GLU A 89 3.69 15.17 19.51
C GLU A 89 4.69 14.07 19.14
N ASP A 90 4.51 13.41 17.98
CA ASP A 90 5.44 12.38 17.50
C ASP A 90 6.85 12.96 17.31
N THR A 91 6.96 14.20 16.80
CA THR A 91 8.27 14.89 16.66
C THR A 91 8.91 15.16 18.00
N THR A 92 8.13 15.61 18.98
CA THR A 92 8.64 15.90 20.35
C THR A 92 9.13 14.62 21.02
N VAL A 93 8.36 13.54 20.94
CA VAL A 93 8.74 12.22 21.47
C VAL A 93 9.97 11.67 20.78
N ALA A 94 10.04 11.77 19.44
CA ALA A 94 11.19 11.33 18.67
C ALA A 94 12.46 12.13 19.05
N SER A 95 12.34 13.44 19.21
CA SER A 95 13.46 14.30 19.65
C SER A 95 13.93 13.97 21.05
N ALA A 96 13.01 13.68 21.97
CA ALA A 96 13.34 13.29 23.33
C ALA A 96 14.04 11.91 23.38
N ALA A 97 13.56 10.94 22.59
CA ALA A 97 14.19 9.63 22.47
C ALA A 97 15.62 9.74 21.91
N LEU A 98 15.80 10.59 20.89
CA LEU A 98 17.11 10.87 20.33
C LEU A 98 18.05 11.52 21.34
N ALA A 99 17.59 12.54 22.07
CA ALA A 99 18.35 13.23 23.12
C ALA A 99 18.80 12.25 24.22
N HIS A 100 17.93 11.34 24.63
CA HIS A 100 18.26 10.33 25.63
C HIS A 100 19.43 9.42 25.21
N ILE A 101 19.45 8.98 23.94
CA ILE A 101 20.52 8.13 23.40
C ILE A 101 21.82 8.89 23.24
N THR A 102 21.73 10.13 22.80
CA THR A 102 22.92 10.96 22.50
C THR A 102 23.51 11.64 23.72
N GLY A 103 22.94 11.39 24.91
CA GLY A 103 23.37 12.02 26.15
C GLY A 103 23.04 13.51 26.24
N GLN A 104 22.17 14.01 25.38
CA GLN A 104 21.69 15.41 25.39
C GLN A 104 20.56 15.57 26.40
N GLU A 105 20.45 16.75 27.00
CA GLU A 105 19.27 17.08 27.78
C GLU A 105 18.05 17.24 26.85
N PRO A 106 16.96 16.49 27.06
CA PRO A 106 15.77 16.67 26.24
C PRO A 106 15.20 18.08 26.45
N GLN A 107 14.96 18.80 25.35
CA GLN A 107 14.41 20.17 25.41
C GLN A 107 13.00 20.21 26.02
N THR A 108 12.29 19.09 26.00
CA THR A 108 11.01 18.88 26.69
C THR A 108 10.93 17.42 27.12
N ALA A 109 10.72 17.17 28.40
CA ALA A 109 10.42 15.81 28.85
C ALA A 109 9.10 15.35 28.23
N PRO A 110 9.02 14.11 27.70
CA PRO A 110 7.74 13.56 27.31
C PRO A 110 6.83 13.55 28.54
N PRO A 111 5.55 13.93 28.44
CA PRO A 111 4.64 13.93 29.57
C PRO A 111 4.60 12.53 30.19
N PRO A 112 4.59 12.39 31.52
CA PRO A 112 4.41 11.11 32.17
C PRO A 112 3.05 10.53 31.72
N SER A 113 3.07 9.33 31.18
CA SER A 113 1.88 8.67 30.69
C SER A 113 1.05 8.14 31.87
N ASP A 114 0.02 8.85 32.24
CA ASP A 114 -1.08 8.21 32.95
C ASP A 114 -1.85 7.30 31.98
N ASP A 115 -2.29 6.17 32.44
CA ASP A 115 -2.73 4.91 31.84
C ASP A 115 -3.70 4.94 30.61
N TYR A 116 -4.06 6.08 30.05
CA TYR A 116 -5.08 6.20 28.99
C TYR A 116 -4.58 6.59 27.60
N GLY A 117 -3.29 6.84 27.42
CA GLY A 117 -2.71 7.16 26.10
C GLY A 117 -2.57 5.95 25.18
N ARG A 118 -2.66 6.16 23.86
CA ARG A 118 -2.32 5.12 22.88
C ARG A 118 -0.84 4.78 23.00
N LYS A 119 -0.53 3.55 23.41
CA LYS A 119 0.85 3.06 23.46
C LYS A 119 1.42 2.98 22.04
N ARG A 120 2.58 3.56 21.82
CA ARG A 120 3.34 3.56 20.57
C ARG A 120 4.79 3.19 20.84
N SER A 121 5.56 2.88 19.81
CA SER A 121 6.99 2.69 19.93
C SER A 121 7.75 3.89 19.39
N ALA A 122 8.65 4.44 20.18
CA ALA A 122 9.72 5.29 19.69
C ALA A 122 10.91 4.42 19.31
N VAL A 123 11.49 4.67 18.15
CA VAL A 123 12.59 3.86 17.60
C VAL A 123 13.69 4.80 17.15
N VAL A 124 14.90 4.58 17.65
CA VAL A 124 16.09 5.26 17.15
C VAL A 124 16.96 4.28 16.38
N VAL A 125 17.35 4.65 15.18
CA VAL A 125 18.21 3.86 14.30
C VAL A 125 19.53 4.54 14.15
N LEU A 126 20.61 3.85 14.47
CA LEU A 126 21.99 4.31 14.34
C LEU A 126 22.58 3.71 13.06
N ILE A 127 23.00 4.55 12.14
CA ILE A 127 23.59 4.12 10.86
C ILE A 127 24.99 4.71 10.74
N PRO A 128 26.01 3.87 10.62
CA PRO A 128 27.37 4.33 10.36
C PRO A 128 27.46 5.00 8.99
N VAL A 129 28.24 6.04 8.90
CA VAL A 129 28.37 6.86 7.68
C VAL A 129 29.81 7.35 7.49
N LYS A 130 30.24 7.46 6.23
CA LYS A 130 31.59 7.94 5.89
C LYS A 130 31.73 9.46 5.95
N SER A 131 30.65 10.20 5.86
CA SER A 131 30.74 11.65 6.00
C SER A 131 29.45 12.24 6.56
N ARG A 132 29.58 13.34 7.30
CA ARG A 132 28.46 14.12 7.81
C ARG A 132 27.55 14.64 6.68
N ALA A 133 28.14 15.10 5.59
CA ALA A 133 27.38 15.62 4.45
C ALA A 133 26.51 14.52 3.81
N ALA A 134 27.05 13.32 3.65
CA ALA A 134 26.31 12.18 3.13
C ALA A 134 25.19 11.71 4.09
N ALA A 135 25.39 11.88 5.39
CA ALA A 135 24.47 11.40 6.43
C ALA A 135 23.11 12.12 6.43
N LEU A 136 23.11 13.42 6.17
CA LEU A 136 21.95 14.29 6.38
C LEU A 136 21.37 14.86 5.08
N THR A 137 21.97 14.55 3.93
CA THR A 137 21.49 15.04 2.63
C THR A 137 20.71 13.93 1.93
N PRO A 138 19.40 14.10 1.71
CA PRO A 138 18.63 13.18 0.90
C PRO A 138 19.23 13.05 -0.51
N ARG A 139 19.40 11.84 -0.99
CA ARG A 139 19.96 11.61 -2.33
C ARG A 139 18.82 11.52 -3.35
N HIS A 140 18.92 12.32 -4.40
CA HIS A 140 17.97 12.33 -5.52
C HIS A 140 18.47 11.52 -6.75
N ASP A 141 19.62 10.88 -6.63
CA ASP A 141 20.31 10.17 -7.74
C ASP A 141 19.94 8.67 -7.84
N GLY A 142 18.86 8.25 -7.17
CA GLY A 142 18.42 6.85 -7.16
C GLY A 142 19.23 5.93 -6.23
N LYS A 143 20.22 6.48 -5.51
CA LYS A 143 21.01 5.72 -4.53
C LYS A 143 20.29 5.63 -3.20
N VAL A 144 20.52 4.54 -2.49
CA VAL A 144 19.99 4.35 -1.14
C VAL A 144 20.69 5.28 -0.17
N ASP A 145 19.93 6.14 0.47
CA ASP A 145 20.40 7.03 1.53
C ASP A 145 20.21 6.40 2.93
N PRO A 146 20.85 6.95 4.00
CA PRO A 146 20.73 6.42 5.34
C PRO A 146 19.32 6.40 5.89
N LEU A 147 18.50 7.37 5.53
CA LEU A 147 17.11 7.46 5.98
C LEU A 147 16.26 6.33 5.36
N THR A 148 16.47 6.04 4.07
CA THR A 148 15.84 4.90 3.40
C THR A 148 16.26 3.59 4.06
N LEU A 149 17.54 3.42 4.37
CA LEU A 149 18.03 2.24 5.08
C LEU A 149 17.40 2.14 6.48
N ALA A 150 17.35 3.24 7.24
CA ALA A 150 16.70 3.28 8.56
C ALA A 150 15.23 2.84 8.47
N HIS A 151 14.48 3.34 7.48
CA HIS A 151 13.11 2.90 7.24
C HIS A 151 13.02 1.39 6.97
N TRP A 152 13.87 0.84 6.13
CA TRP A 152 13.86 -0.60 5.85
C TRP A 152 14.11 -1.45 7.09
N LEU A 153 15.07 -1.05 7.92
CA LEU A 153 15.40 -1.76 9.17
C LEU A 153 14.22 -1.77 10.14
N ILE A 154 13.52 -0.64 10.29
CA ILE A 154 12.32 -0.55 11.14
C ILE A 154 11.18 -1.38 10.55
N ALA A 155 10.98 -1.34 9.25
CA ALA A 155 9.95 -2.12 8.58
C ALA A 155 10.18 -3.63 8.74
N ASP A 156 11.44 -4.07 8.66
CA ASP A 156 11.79 -5.48 8.89
C ASP A 156 11.68 -5.89 10.36
N ALA A 157 12.01 -5.00 11.30
CA ALA A 157 11.79 -5.25 12.72
C ALA A 157 10.28 -5.39 13.03
N ALA A 158 9.44 -4.53 12.46
CA ALA A 158 7.99 -4.63 12.59
C ALA A 158 7.45 -5.93 11.98
N ARG A 159 7.92 -6.30 10.78
CA ARG A 159 7.57 -7.55 10.11
C ARG A 159 8.00 -8.78 10.93
N SER A 160 9.24 -8.78 11.43
CA SER A 160 9.77 -9.87 12.26
C SER A 160 8.98 -10.02 13.55
N SER A 161 8.65 -8.90 14.20
CA SER A 161 7.82 -8.88 15.42
C SER A 161 6.42 -9.43 15.14
N ARG A 162 5.80 -9.07 14.01
CA ARG A 162 4.51 -9.61 13.57
C ARG A 162 4.55 -11.12 13.38
N ILE A 163 5.59 -11.63 12.73
CA ILE A 163 5.75 -13.07 12.48
C ILE A 163 5.98 -13.81 13.81
N ALA A 164 6.86 -13.28 14.67
CA ALA A 164 7.22 -13.94 15.93
C ALA A 164 6.07 -13.96 16.96
N SER A 165 5.29 -12.88 17.04
CA SER A 165 4.20 -12.73 18.01
C SER A 165 2.83 -13.12 17.49
N MET A 166 2.67 -13.27 16.16
CA MET A 166 1.37 -13.35 15.47
C MET A 166 0.40 -12.20 15.82
N ALA A 167 0.97 -11.09 16.32
CA ALA A 167 0.20 -9.91 16.68
C ALA A 167 -0.24 -9.13 15.43
N PRO A 168 -1.34 -8.36 15.48
CA PRO A 168 -1.85 -7.57 14.35
C PRO A 168 -1.03 -6.28 14.14
N ILE A 169 0.28 -6.43 13.97
CA ILE A 169 1.20 -5.33 13.67
C ILE A 169 1.06 -4.98 12.20
N PRO A 170 0.72 -3.73 11.84
CA PRO A 170 0.56 -3.32 10.45
C PRO A 170 1.91 -3.35 9.70
N GLU A 171 1.87 -3.42 8.39
CA GLU A 171 3.05 -3.20 7.56
C GLU A 171 3.45 -1.72 7.66
N LEU A 172 4.74 -1.45 7.85
CA LEU A 172 5.26 -0.08 7.93
C LEU A 172 5.72 0.37 6.55
N HIS A 173 5.07 1.38 6.04
CA HIS A 173 5.39 2.00 4.75
C HIS A 173 6.00 3.39 4.96
N TYR A 174 6.86 3.82 4.05
CA TYR A 174 7.52 5.13 4.11
C TYR A 174 6.50 6.27 4.31
N ARG A 175 5.39 6.25 3.58
CA ARG A 175 4.31 7.27 3.69
C ARG A 175 3.52 7.21 5.00
N ALA A 176 3.72 6.18 5.83
CA ALA A 176 3.12 6.09 7.15
C ALA A 176 3.98 6.73 8.25
N LEU A 177 5.23 7.06 7.94
CA LEU A 177 6.14 7.74 8.86
C LEU A 177 5.67 9.17 9.15
N ASN A 178 6.11 9.71 10.28
CA ASN A 178 5.98 11.14 10.53
C ASN A 178 6.80 11.92 9.49
N PRO A 179 6.25 12.96 8.81
CA PRO A 179 6.99 13.75 7.84
C PRO A 179 8.15 14.52 8.42
N ILE A 180 8.25 14.63 9.74
CA ILE A 180 9.31 15.32 10.47
C ILE A 180 10.12 14.25 11.22
N VAL A 181 11.35 14.03 10.79
CA VAL A 181 12.26 13.04 11.38
C VAL A 181 13.43 13.75 12.04
N PRO A 182 13.50 13.74 13.39
CA PRO A 182 14.68 14.20 14.10
C PRO A 182 15.89 13.32 13.80
N ALA A 183 17.04 13.93 13.56
CA ALA A 183 18.31 13.27 13.31
C ALA A 183 19.47 14.01 13.98
N THR A 184 20.53 13.30 14.31
CA THR A 184 21.79 13.88 14.75
C THR A 184 22.96 13.09 14.20
N PHE A 185 24.10 13.74 14.08
CA PHE A 185 25.35 13.12 13.67
C PHE A 185 26.28 13.01 14.86
N GLY A 186 26.98 11.90 14.99
CA GLY A 186 28.02 11.67 15.98
C GLY A 186 29.34 11.31 15.30
N ALA A 187 30.40 12.03 15.63
CA ALA A 187 31.74 11.67 15.18
C ALA A 187 32.30 10.53 16.03
N VAL A 188 32.95 9.57 15.38
CA VAL A 188 33.64 8.47 16.08
C VAL A 188 35.05 8.93 16.45
N SER A 189 35.39 8.85 17.74
CA SER A 189 36.74 9.15 18.24
C SER A 189 37.71 8.00 17.95
N GLU A 190 39.01 8.24 18.06
CA GLU A 190 40.04 7.18 17.93
C GLU A 190 39.86 6.02 18.93
N GLY A 191 39.16 6.24 20.04
CA GLY A 191 38.82 5.21 21.03
C GLY A 191 37.49 4.50 20.77
N GLY A 192 36.83 4.74 19.62
CA GLY A 192 35.55 4.12 19.27
C GLY A 192 34.32 4.75 19.93
N GLU A 193 34.48 5.82 20.72
CA GLU A 193 33.36 6.52 21.33
C GLU A 193 32.67 7.46 20.31
N VAL A 194 31.34 7.47 20.33
CA VAL A 194 30.54 8.33 19.47
C VAL A 194 30.20 9.63 20.20
N ASN A 195 30.70 10.74 19.68
CA ASN A 195 30.43 12.09 20.19
C ASN A 195 29.37 12.77 19.32
N PHE A 196 28.12 12.77 19.77
CA PHE A 196 27.00 13.35 19.03
C PHE A 196 27.02 14.91 19.08
N ASP A 197 26.55 15.51 18.00
CA ASP A 197 26.36 16.96 17.91
C ASP A 197 25.41 17.45 19.02
N GLU A 198 25.67 18.64 19.56
CA GLU A 198 24.78 19.22 20.57
C GLU A 198 23.37 19.56 20.05
N LYS A 199 23.24 19.77 18.75
CA LYS A 199 21.97 20.14 18.11
C LYS A 199 21.45 19.04 17.20
N GLN A 200 20.19 18.73 17.36
CA GLN A 200 19.46 17.88 16.43
C GLN A 200 19.16 18.63 15.14
N THR A 201 19.18 17.90 14.03
CA THR A 201 18.71 18.34 12.71
C THR A 201 17.34 17.74 12.48
N VAL A 202 16.50 18.43 11.71
CA VAL A 202 15.19 17.92 11.30
C VAL A 202 15.22 17.63 9.81
N ILE A 203 14.87 16.42 9.43
CA ILE A 203 14.66 16.02 8.04
C ILE A 203 13.17 16.09 7.75
N LEU A 204 12.80 16.82 6.69
CA LEU A 204 11.43 16.86 6.20
C LEU A 204 11.28 15.84 5.09
N LEU A 205 10.37 14.89 5.27
CA LEU A 205 10.02 13.94 4.22
C LEU A 205 9.14 14.62 3.16
N ASP A 206 9.17 14.12 1.95
CA ASP A 206 8.48 14.67 0.77
C ASP A 206 6.99 14.37 0.71
N HIS A 207 6.42 13.84 1.79
CA HIS A 207 5.01 13.47 1.84
C HIS A 207 4.30 14.03 3.09
N LEU A 208 3.00 14.27 2.94
CA LEU A 208 2.10 14.44 4.07
C LEU A 208 1.44 13.09 4.36
N PRO A 209 1.50 12.58 5.60
CA PRO A 209 0.80 11.35 5.96
C PRO A 209 -0.69 11.46 5.57
N ALA A 210 -1.23 10.41 4.98
CA ALA A 210 -2.64 10.38 4.57
C ALA A 210 -3.60 10.70 5.73
N ARG A 211 -3.21 10.38 6.97
CA ARG A 211 -3.93 10.72 8.20
C ARG A 211 -4.05 12.23 8.48
N LEU A 212 -3.19 13.05 7.86
CA LEU A 212 -3.20 14.51 7.99
C LEU A 212 -3.95 15.21 6.85
N ALA A 213 -4.24 14.50 5.78
CA ALA A 213 -5.07 15.02 4.72
C ALA A 213 -6.50 15.12 5.23
N SER A 214 -6.95 16.34 5.53
CA SER A 214 -8.37 16.56 5.81
C SER A 214 -9.17 16.27 4.53
N PRO A 215 -10.08 15.30 4.55
CA PRO A 215 -10.93 15.06 3.39
C PRO A 215 -11.73 16.33 3.10
N LYS A 216 -11.87 16.66 1.81
CA LYS A 216 -12.77 17.75 1.42
C LYS A 216 -14.18 17.42 1.91
N PRO A 217 -14.94 18.41 2.42
CA PRO A 217 -16.34 18.19 2.78
C PRO A 217 -17.11 17.58 1.61
N ILE A 218 -17.85 16.52 1.89
CA ILE A 218 -18.67 15.82 0.90
C ILE A 218 -20.12 16.22 1.13
N ASP A 219 -20.88 16.39 0.04
CA ASP A 219 -22.32 16.59 0.10
C ASP A 219 -23.01 15.45 0.88
N PRO A 220 -23.70 15.72 2.00
CA PRO A 220 -24.40 14.70 2.78
C PRO A 220 -25.41 13.89 1.96
N ALA A 221 -26.05 14.50 0.96
CA ALA A 221 -26.97 13.81 0.07
C ALA A 221 -26.26 12.78 -0.82
N MET A 222 -25.01 13.04 -1.21
CA MET A 222 -24.19 12.08 -1.93
C MET A 222 -23.84 10.87 -1.04
N THR A 223 -23.44 11.12 0.20
CA THR A 223 -23.15 10.06 1.18
C THR A 223 -24.41 9.22 1.44
N GLY A 224 -25.57 9.82 1.64
CA GLY A 224 -26.84 9.11 1.81
C GLY A 224 -27.21 8.24 0.60
N ARG A 225 -27.00 8.73 -0.63
CA ARG A 225 -27.22 7.93 -1.84
C ARG A 225 -26.29 6.73 -1.92
N ILE A 226 -25.01 6.90 -1.63
CA ILE A 226 -24.03 5.81 -1.64
C ILE A 226 -24.37 4.79 -0.54
N PHE A 227 -24.73 5.25 0.66
CA PHE A 227 -25.18 4.37 1.75
C PHE A 227 -26.38 3.53 1.30
N GLY A 228 -27.40 4.16 0.70
CA GLY A 228 -28.56 3.43 0.17
C GLY A 228 -28.21 2.44 -0.97
N GLN A 229 -27.16 2.71 -1.74
CA GLN A 229 -26.65 1.77 -2.75
C GLN A 229 -25.94 0.58 -2.11
N LEU A 230 -25.09 0.81 -1.11
CA LEU A 230 -24.35 -0.23 -0.39
C LEU A 230 -25.30 -1.18 0.35
N THR A 231 -26.29 -0.64 1.05
CA THR A 231 -27.28 -1.45 1.80
C THR A 231 -28.16 -2.31 0.90
N ARG A 232 -28.27 -1.97 -0.38
CA ARG A 232 -28.98 -2.75 -1.40
C ARG A 232 -28.07 -3.68 -2.20
N GLY A 233 -26.79 -3.78 -1.83
CA GLY A 233 -25.81 -4.62 -2.54
C GLY A 233 -25.46 -4.16 -3.95
N SER A 234 -25.58 -2.84 -4.25
CA SER A 234 -25.27 -2.29 -5.58
C SER A 234 -23.85 -2.61 -6.01
N ILE A 235 -23.71 -3.27 -7.15
CA ILE A 235 -22.40 -3.64 -7.71
C ILE A 235 -21.55 -2.40 -8.00
N SER A 236 -22.17 -1.36 -8.53
CA SER A 236 -21.43 -0.11 -8.82
C SER A 236 -20.89 0.54 -7.54
N ALA A 237 -21.58 0.39 -6.40
CA ALA A 237 -21.09 0.86 -5.11
C ALA A 237 -19.96 -0.04 -4.60
N LEU A 238 -20.06 -1.37 -4.73
CA LEU A 238 -18.99 -2.31 -4.35
C LEU A 238 -17.71 -2.10 -5.18
N VAL A 239 -17.83 -1.92 -6.49
CA VAL A 239 -16.68 -1.62 -7.36
C VAL A 239 -16.00 -0.33 -6.91
N ARG A 240 -16.77 0.72 -6.56
CA ARG A 240 -16.22 1.98 -6.05
C ARG A 240 -15.59 1.85 -4.68
N ASP A 241 -16.15 1.01 -3.81
CA ASP A 241 -15.59 0.75 -2.47
C ASP A 241 -14.21 0.11 -2.57
N HIS A 242 -14.07 -0.95 -3.37
CA HIS A 242 -12.77 -1.57 -3.62
C HIS A 242 -11.77 -0.61 -4.27
N PHE A 243 -12.23 0.26 -5.18
CA PHE A 243 -11.38 1.27 -5.80
C PHE A 243 -10.92 2.33 -4.79
N ALA A 244 -11.83 2.81 -3.93
CA ALA A 244 -11.51 3.77 -2.87
C ALA A 244 -10.55 3.16 -1.84
N ARG A 245 -10.75 1.88 -1.50
CA ARG A 245 -9.86 1.11 -0.65
C ARG A 245 -8.46 1.02 -1.25
N ALA A 246 -8.34 0.67 -2.52
CA ALA A 246 -7.05 0.61 -3.22
C ALA A 246 -6.32 1.96 -3.18
N TYR A 247 -7.05 3.06 -3.36
CA TYR A 247 -6.49 4.41 -3.24
C TYR A 247 -6.01 4.71 -1.82
N ALA A 248 -6.78 4.33 -0.80
CA ALA A 248 -6.38 4.49 0.60
C ALA A 248 -5.13 3.68 0.93
N GLU A 249 -5.06 2.42 0.48
CA GLU A 249 -3.90 1.54 0.63
C GLU A 249 -2.65 2.12 -0.07
N HIS A 250 -2.80 2.61 -1.30
CA HIS A 250 -1.72 3.31 -2.01
C HIS A 250 -1.24 4.55 -1.25
N SER A 251 -2.16 5.36 -0.72
CA SER A 251 -1.84 6.61 -0.03
C SER A 251 -1.02 6.43 1.25
N VAL A 252 -1.14 5.27 1.90
CA VAL A 252 -0.31 4.89 3.05
C VAL A 252 0.93 4.07 2.65
N GLY A 253 1.13 3.81 1.35
CA GLY A 253 2.27 3.08 0.80
C GLY A 253 2.11 1.56 0.77
N ASP A 254 0.94 1.00 1.15
CA ASP A 254 0.66 -0.43 1.00
C ASP A 254 0.37 -0.79 -0.46
N ARG A 255 1.44 -0.83 -1.25
CA ARG A 255 1.36 -1.07 -2.69
C ARG A 255 0.90 -2.48 -3.05
N ARG A 256 1.16 -3.48 -2.18
CA ARG A 256 0.65 -4.84 -2.38
C ARG A 256 -0.86 -4.89 -2.24
N ALA A 257 -1.38 -4.38 -1.12
CA ALA A 257 -2.82 -4.36 -0.88
C ALA A 257 -3.54 -3.52 -1.95
N SER A 258 -2.97 -2.37 -2.33
CA SER A 258 -3.52 -1.50 -3.38
C SER A 258 -3.69 -2.25 -4.71
N VAL A 259 -2.64 -2.93 -5.21
CA VAL A 259 -2.73 -3.69 -6.47
C VAL A 259 -3.72 -4.85 -6.37
N LEU A 260 -3.79 -5.55 -5.22
CA LEU A 260 -4.77 -6.62 -5.01
C LEU A 260 -6.20 -6.07 -4.99
N SER A 261 -6.45 -4.94 -4.33
CA SER A 261 -7.76 -4.26 -4.32
C SER A 261 -8.17 -3.77 -5.70
N LEU A 262 -7.22 -3.26 -6.52
CA LEU A 262 -7.46 -2.91 -7.92
C LEU A 262 -7.78 -4.12 -8.79
N ALA A 263 -7.11 -5.24 -8.58
CA ALA A 263 -7.41 -6.47 -9.29
C ALA A 263 -8.84 -6.96 -8.96
N ILE A 264 -9.21 -6.98 -7.68
CA ILE A 264 -10.58 -7.31 -7.24
C ILE A 264 -11.60 -6.35 -7.88
N THR A 265 -11.30 -5.04 -7.92
CA THR A 265 -12.15 -4.03 -8.55
C THR A 265 -12.43 -4.36 -10.02
N CYS A 266 -11.38 -4.66 -10.78
CA CYS A 266 -11.48 -4.98 -12.20
C CYS A 266 -12.19 -6.32 -12.45
N GLU A 267 -11.87 -7.34 -11.65
CA GLU A 267 -12.51 -8.65 -11.74
C GLU A 267 -14.01 -8.55 -11.40
N LEU A 268 -14.37 -7.84 -10.34
CA LEU A 268 -15.76 -7.60 -9.97
C LEU A 268 -16.53 -6.83 -11.05
N LEU A 269 -15.93 -5.79 -11.63
CA LEU A 269 -16.51 -5.03 -12.73
C LEU A 269 -16.80 -5.93 -13.94
N LEU A 270 -15.77 -6.65 -14.39
CA LEU A 270 -15.86 -7.50 -15.57
C LEU A 270 -16.86 -8.64 -15.33
N ASP A 271 -16.67 -9.47 -14.31
CA ASP A 271 -17.56 -10.61 -14.05
C ASP A 271 -19.01 -10.15 -13.84
N SER A 272 -19.24 -9.03 -13.15
CA SER A 272 -20.61 -8.50 -13.00
C SER A 272 -21.19 -7.96 -14.31
N THR A 273 -20.36 -7.41 -15.19
CA THR A 273 -20.81 -6.94 -16.51
C THR A 273 -21.27 -8.13 -17.37
N LEU A 274 -20.48 -9.20 -17.40
CA LEU A 274 -20.87 -10.42 -18.13
C LEU A 274 -22.13 -11.04 -17.54
N ALA A 275 -22.21 -11.17 -16.21
CA ALA A 275 -23.37 -11.72 -15.53
C ALA A 275 -24.65 -10.92 -15.82
N ALA A 276 -24.58 -9.59 -15.83
CA ALA A 276 -25.71 -8.74 -16.15
C ALA A 276 -26.18 -8.92 -17.61
N MET A 277 -25.25 -9.04 -18.55
CA MET A 277 -25.59 -9.29 -19.95
C MET A 277 -26.24 -10.67 -20.13
N LEU A 278 -25.70 -11.72 -19.52
CA LEU A 278 -26.28 -13.06 -19.60
C LEU A 278 -27.68 -13.14 -18.96
N TRP A 279 -27.88 -12.45 -17.83
CA TRP A 279 -29.19 -12.30 -17.23
C TRP A 279 -30.16 -11.58 -18.17
N GLU A 280 -29.76 -10.50 -18.80
CA GLU A 280 -30.61 -9.75 -19.74
C GLU A 280 -30.89 -10.53 -21.03
N GLU A 281 -29.98 -11.43 -21.44
CA GLU A 281 -30.15 -12.41 -22.53
C GLU A 281 -31.11 -13.54 -22.13
N GLY A 282 -31.61 -13.57 -20.89
CA GLY A 282 -32.58 -14.56 -20.41
C GLY A 282 -31.95 -15.87 -19.97
N GLN A 283 -30.65 -15.94 -19.75
CA GLN A 283 -29.99 -17.14 -19.24
C GLN A 283 -30.41 -17.44 -17.80
N THR A 284 -30.58 -18.71 -17.47
CA THR A 284 -30.78 -19.13 -16.08
C THR A 284 -29.48 -18.97 -15.27
N PRO A 285 -29.57 -18.85 -13.94
CA PRO A 285 -28.38 -18.84 -13.09
C PRO A 285 -27.44 -20.03 -13.30
N ALA A 286 -28.00 -21.22 -13.49
CA ALA A 286 -27.28 -22.47 -13.75
C ALA A 286 -26.54 -22.43 -15.11
N ASP A 287 -27.21 -22.02 -16.19
CA ASP A 287 -26.60 -21.92 -17.51
C ASP A 287 -25.48 -20.89 -17.52
N ALA A 288 -25.70 -19.73 -16.87
CA ALA A 288 -24.68 -18.71 -16.72
C ALA A 288 -23.46 -19.23 -15.91
N ALA A 289 -23.68 -20.01 -14.84
CA ALA A 289 -22.59 -20.60 -14.05
C ALA A 289 -21.69 -21.52 -14.88
N GLN A 290 -22.26 -22.27 -15.84
CA GLN A 290 -21.49 -23.10 -16.77
C GLN A 290 -20.51 -22.31 -17.63
N VAL A 291 -20.83 -21.04 -17.96
CA VAL A 291 -19.91 -20.17 -18.71
C VAL A 291 -18.61 -19.97 -17.94
N TRP A 292 -18.68 -19.83 -16.61
CA TRP A 292 -17.49 -19.72 -15.75
C TRP A 292 -16.77 -21.04 -15.56
N ALA A 293 -17.49 -22.16 -15.51
CA ALA A 293 -16.89 -23.49 -15.43
C ALA A 293 -16.10 -23.84 -16.71
N VAL A 294 -16.63 -23.49 -17.87
CA VAL A 294 -15.96 -23.73 -19.17
C VAL A 294 -14.80 -22.76 -19.39
N THR A 295 -14.96 -21.50 -18.98
CA THR A 295 -13.93 -20.45 -19.18
C THR A 295 -13.49 -19.94 -17.81
N SER A 296 -12.66 -20.72 -17.13
CA SER A 296 -12.28 -20.47 -15.73
C SER A 296 -11.50 -19.16 -15.52
N SER A 297 -10.64 -18.75 -16.48
CA SER A 297 -9.86 -17.52 -16.34
C SER A 297 -10.64 -16.28 -16.78
N ILE A 298 -10.49 -15.19 -16.04
CA ILE A 298 -11.11 -13.90 -16.40
C ILE A 298 -10.62 -13.37 -17.74
N THR A 299 -9.33 -13.51 -18.04
CA THR A 299 -8.75 -13.12 -19.34
C THR A 299 -9.33 -13.93 -20.49
N GLY A 300 -9.61 -15.21 -20.27
CA GLY A 300 -10.30 -16.06 -21.23
C GLY A 300 -11.72 -15.57 -21.53
N ARG A 301 -12.51 -15.25 -20.48
CA ARG A 301 -13.87 -14.69 -20.64
C ARG A 301 -13.85 -13.36 -21.37
N VAL A 302 -12.93 -12.47 -21.01
CA VAL A 302 -12.80 -11.16 -21.67
C VAL A 302 -12.49 -11.34 -23.15
N LYS A 303 -11.56 -12.21 -23.49
CA LYS A 303 -11.14 -12.47 -24.88
C LYS A 303 -12.26 -13.06 -25.74
N SER A 304 -13.09 -13.93 -25.17
CA SER A 304 -14.06 -14.72 -25.96
C SER A 304 -15.49 -14.17 -25.94
N LEU A 305 -15.92 -13.45 -24.89
CA LEU A 305 -17.35 -13.21 -24.66
C LEU A 305 -17.78 -11.74 -24.76
N TYR A 306 -16.82 -10.79 -24.72
CA TYR A 306 -17.16 -9.37 -24.64
C TYR A 306 -17.27 -8.67 -25.99
N ALA A 307 -16.39 -8.99 -26.93
CA ALA A 307 -16.32 -8.30 -28.22
C ALA A 307 -17.64 -8.41 -29.02
N GLU A 308 -18.23 -9.59 -29.04
CA GLU A 308 -19.50 -9.84 -29.74
C GLU A 308 -20.66 -9.04 -29.11
N ARG A 309 -20.72 -9.00 -27.76
CA ARG A 309 -21.80 -8.36 -27.01
C ARG A 309 -21.69 -6.86 -27.00
N LEU A 310 -20.53 -6.35 -26.65
CA LEU A 310 -20.32 -4.93 -26.41
C LEU A 310 -19.65 -4.20 -27.59
N GLY A 311 -19.07 -4.95 -28.55
CA GLY A 311 -18.23 -4.41 -29.61
C GLY A 311 -17.00 -3.69 -29.04
N GLY A 312 -16.15 -3.14 -29.90
CA GLY A 312 -14.88 -2.52 -29.52
C GLY A 312 -13.76 -3.54 -29.42
N SER A 313 -12.55 -3.06 -29.03
CA SER A 313 -11.37 -3.91 -28.90
C SER A 313 -11.32 -4.52 -27.49
N TRP A 314 -11.22 -5.84 -27.42
CA TRP A 314 -11.08 -6.63 -26.19
C TRP A 314 -9.84 -7.51 -26.26
N HIS A 315 -8.81 -7.04 -26.96
CA HIS A 315 -7.54 -7.75 -27.12
C HIS A 315 -6.70 -7.63 -25.84
N VAL A 316 -6.40 -8.76 -25.21
CA VAL A 316 -5.63 -8.80 -23.96
C VAL A 316 -4.12 -8.58 -24.17
N ASP A 317 -3.66 -8.61 -25.41
CA ASP A 317 -2.24 -8.48 -25.77
C ASP A 317 -1.95 -7.13 -26.48
N GLY A 318 -2.88 -6.17 -26.43
CA GLY A 318 -2.75 -4.85 -27.08
C GLY A 318 -2.44 -3.71 -26.10
N ASP A 319 -2.32 -2.48 -26.65
CA ASP A 319 -2.14 -1.24 -25.88
C ASP A 319 -3.47 -0.53 -25.54
N ASP A 320 -4.59 -1.16 -25.83
CA ASP A 320 -5.91 -0.66 -25.46
C ASP A 320 -6.17 -0.85 -23.94
N PRO A 321 -7.27 -0.32 -23.39
CA PRO A 321 -7.55 -0.43 -21.96
C PRO A 321 -7.58 -1.87 -21.43
N VAL A 322 -7.94 -2.83 -22.28
CA VAL A 322 -8.00 -4.26 -21.90
C VAL A 322 -6.62 -4.89 -21.87
N GLY A 323 -5.79 -4.61 -22.87
CA GLY A 323 -4.40 -5.10 -22.88
C GLY A 323 -3.57 -4.48 -21.76
N ARG A 324 -3.73 -3.17 -21.52
CA ARG A 324 -3.08 -2.52 -20.38
C ARG A 324 -3.55 -3.07 -19.03
N TRP A 325 -4.84 -3.35 -18.86
CA TRP A 325 -5.34 -4.06 -17.68
C TRP A 325 -4.63 -5.41 -17.47
N ARG A 326 -4.49 -6.18 -18.55
CA ARG A 326 -3.77 -7.46 -18.46
C ARG A 326 -2.32 -7.27 -18.01
N ALA A 327 -1.58 -6.37 -18.63
CA ALA A 327 -0.15 -6.17 -18.36
C ALA A 327 0.10 -5.52 -16.98
N HIS A 328 -0.68 -4.52 -16.60
CA HIS A 328 -0.38 -3.69 -15.44
C HIS A 328 -1.20 -4.01 -14.19
N ILE A 329 -2.24 -4.85 -14.29
CA ILE A 329 -2.99 -5.29 -13.12
C ILE A 329 -2.90 -6.80 -12.95
N VAL A 330 -3.28 -7.58 -13.98
CA VAL A 330 -3.31 -9.06 -13.83
C VAL A 330 -1.90 -9.62 -13.62
N ASP A 331 -0.93 -9.22 -14.43
CA ASP A 331 0.44 -9.73 -14.33
C ASP A 331 1.14 -9.24 -13.07
N VAL A 332 0.94 -7.98 -12.69
CA VAL A 332 1.48 -7.43 -11.44
C VAL A 332 0.88 -8.15 -10.24
N ARG A 333 -0.46 -8.35 -10.20
CA ARG A 333 -1.15 -9.10 -9.15
C ARG A 333 -0.62 -10.54 -9.06
N ASN A 334 -0.44 -11.23 -10.19
CA ASN A 334 0.10 -12.58 -10.21
C ASN A 334 1.52 -12.62 -9.63
N SER A 335 2.36 -11.65 -9.95
CA SER A 335 3.69 -11.51 -9.36
C SER A 335 3.63 -11.28 -7.85
N VAL A 336 2.70 -10.43 -7.36
CA VAL A 336 2.49 -10.22 -5.92
C VAL A 336 2.10 -11.52 -5.22
N ILE A 337 1.13 -12.27 -5.78
CA ILE A 337 0.59 -13.48 -5.14
C ILE A 337 1.57 -14.64 -5.19
N HIS A 338 2.19 -14.91 -6.35
CA HIS A 338 2.97 -16.11 -6.56
C HIS A 338 4.45 -15.97 -6.17
N SER A 339 5.03 -14.77 -6.29
CA SER A 339 6.43 -14.53 -5.92
C SER A 339 6.61 -13.67 -4.67
N GLY A 340 5.53 -13.17 -4.06
CA GLY A 340 5.60 -12.29 -2.90
C GLY A 340 6.23 -10.92 -3.19
N ARG A 341 6.37 -10.54 -4.47
CA ARG A 341 7.00 -9.27 -4.88
C ARG A 341 6.20 -8.07 -4.35
N THR A 342 6.91 -7.03 -3.96
CA THR A 342 6.30 -5.72 -3.69
C THR A 342 6.37 -4.87 -4.96
N PRO A 343 5.23 -4.36 -5.48
CA PRO A 343 5.24 -3.45 -6.61
C PRO A 343 6.01 -2.16 -6.30
N SER A 344 6.68 -1.59 -7.28
CA SER A 344 7.25 -0.25 -7.17
C SER A 344 6.13 0.81 -7.08
N GLU A 345 6.46 2.02 -6.65
CA GLU A 345 5.48 3.11 -6.58
C GLU A 345 4.90 3.45 -7.97
N PRO A 346 5.72 3.62 -9.03
CA PRO A 346 5.20 3.84 -10.37
C PRO A 346 4.32 2.69 -10.90
N GLU A 347 4.62 1.43 -10.55
CA GLU A 347 3.75 0.29 -10.93
C GLU A 347 2.38 0.36 -10.24
N SER A 348 2.35 0.72 -8.94
CA SER A 348 1.10 0.85 -8.20
C SER A 348 0.26 2.03 -8.70
N GLU A 349 0.88 3.18 -8.98
CA GLU A 349 0.22 4.35 -9.58
C GLU A 349 -0.36 4.02 -10.95
N ASN A 350 0.44 3.40 -11.82
CA ASN A 350 0.01 3.00 -13.15
C ASN A 350 -1.14 1.99 -13.09
N SER A 351 -1.13 1.06 -12.13
CA SER A 351 -2.24 0.12 -11.92
C SER A 351 -3.54 0.87 -11.59
N GLY A 352 -3.49 1.93 -10.78
CA GLY A 352 -4.63 2.80 -10.48
C GLY A 352 -5.19 3.53 -11.70
N ALA A 353 -4.31 4.10 -12.53
CA ALA A 353 -4.69 4.76 -13.78
C ALA A 353 -5.35 3.77 -14.75
N VAL A 354 -4.75 2.60 -14.93
CA VAL A 354 -5.25 1.54 -15.83
C VAL A 354 -6.60 0.98 -15.35
N ALA A 355 -6.80 0.82 -14.03
CA ALA A 355 -8.11 0.42 -13.50
C ALA A 355 -9.20 1.45 -13.83
N SER A 356 -8.88 2.75 -13.68
CA SER A 356 -9.80 3.84 -14.07
C SER A 356 -10.14 3.83 -15.54
N GLU A 357 -9.16 3.55 -16.41
CA GLU A 357 -9.36 3.47 -17.85
C GLU A 357 -10.23 2.27 -18.25
N LEU A 358 -10.01 1.11 -17.62
CA LEU A 358 -10.85 -0.06 -17.85
C LEU A 358 -12.30 0.21 -17.41
N LEU A 359 -12.50 0.83 -16.24
CA LEU A 359 -13.81 1.21 -15.73
C LEU A 359 -14.53 2.15 -16.71
N ALA A 360 -13.81 3.17 -17.20
CA ALA A 360 -14.34 4.10 -18.20
C ALA A 360 -14.66 3.40 -19.53
N PHE A 361 -13.80 2.50 -19.99
CA PHE A 361 -14.00 1.73 -21.21
C PHE A 361 -15.24 0.85 -21.13
N VAL A 362 -15.37 0.03 -20.08
CA VAL A 362 -16.53 -0.87 -19.88
C VAL A 362 -17.83 -0.08 -19.81
N SER A 363 -17.85 1.00 -18.99
CA SER A 363 -19.01 1.87 -18.85
C SER A 363 -19.40 2.53 -20.17
N LYS A 364 -18.41 3.01 -20.94
CA LYS A 364 -18.65 3.57 -22.29
C LYS A 364 -19.28 2.53 -23.22
N ARG A 365 -18.76 1.29 -23.19
CA ARG A 365 -19.30 0.22 -24.07
C ARG A 365 -20.75 -0.11 -23.71
N LEU A 366 -21.09 -0.22 -22.42
CA LEU A 366 -22.48 -0.42 -21.96
C LEU A 366 -23.41 0.74 -22.40
N VAL A 367 -22.98 1.99 -22.18
CA VAL A 367 -23.77 3.17 -22.61
C VAL A 367 -23.99 3.17 -24.12
N LEU A 368 -22.99 2.83 -24.92
CA LEU A 368 -23.15 2.74 -26.38
C LEU A 368 -24.09 1.60 -26.83
N LYS A 369 -24.25 0.59 -26.00
CA LYS A 369 -25.13 -0.58 -26.25
C LYS A 369 -26.48 -0.49 -25.51
N TRP A 370 -26.87 0.68 -25.04
CA TRP A 370 -28.06 0.92 -24.24
C TRP A 370 -29.38 0.39 -24.85
N LYS A 371 -29.47 0.24 -26.19
CA LYS A 371 -30.63 -0.35 -26.85
C LYS A 371 -30.65 -1.87 -26.79
N VAL A 372 -29.50 -2.50 -26.61
CA VAL A 372 -29.34 -3.97 -26.57
C VAL A 372 -29.34 -4.47 -25.13
N TYR A 373 -28.68 -3.72 -24.24
CA TYR A 373 -28.50 -4.04 -22.82
C TYR A 373 -28.95 -2.88 -21.90
N PRO A 374 -30.23 -2.42 -21.99
CA PRO A 374 -30.72 -1.32 -21.16
C PRO A 374 -30.72 -1.65 -19.67
N LYS A 375 -31.08 -2.88 -19.29
CA LYS A 375 -31.12 -3.32 -17.89
C LYS A 375 -29.71 -3.45 -17.30
N SER A 376 -28.78 -4.07 -18.04
CA SER A 376 -27.37 -4.19 -17.64
C SER A 376 -26.71 -2.84 -17.47
N MET A 377 -27.00 -1.91 -18.38
CA MET A 377 -26.56 -0.51 -18.25
C MET A 377 -27.11 0.13 -16.98
N ALA A 378 -28.40 -0.04 -16.67
CA ALA A 378 -29.03 0.55 -15.50
C ALA A 378 -28.49 -0.01 -14.17
N VAL A 379 -28.14 -1.29 -14.13
CA VAL A 379 -27.59 -1.94 -12.95
C VAL A 379 -26.13 -1.53 -12.66
N LEU A 380 -25.34 -1.30 -13.72
CA LEU A 380 -23.89 -1.09 -13.62
C LEU A 380 -23.44 0.36 -13.80
N CYS A 381 -24.21 1.17 -14.53
CA CYS A 381 -23.90 2.54 -14.81
C CYS A 381 -24.83 3.50 -14.06
N GLY A 382 -24.27 4.61 -13.56
CA GLY A 382 -25.06 5.72 -13.02
C GLY A 382 -25.23 6.84 -14.04
N PRO A 383 -26.07 7.85 -13.74
CA PRO A 383 -26.32 8.99 -14.64
C PRO A 383 -25.05 9.68 -15.14
N SER A 384 -24.04 9.84 -14.26
CA SER A 384 -22.77 10.50 -14.61
C SER A 384 -22.00 9.78 -15.74
N TRP A 385 -22.16 8.47 -15.88
CA TRP A 385 -21.56 7.73 -17.00
C TRP A 385 -22.31 7.97 -18.30
N VAL A 386 -23.64 8.09 -18.24
CA VAL A 386 -24.47 8.43 -19.39
C VAL A 386 -24.15 9.86 -19.86
N GLU A 387 -24.06 10.82 -18.94
CA GLU A 387 -23.69 12.21 -19.24
C GLU A 387 -22.33 12.33 -19.92
N ARG A 388 -21.37 11.48 -19.52
CA ARG A 388 -20.00 11.47 -20.05
C ARG A 388 -19.89 10.80 -21.42
N HIS A 389 -20.67 9.75 -21.68
CA HIS A 389 -20.44 8.85 -22.81
C HIS A 389 -21.56 8.84 -23.85
N ALA A 390 -22.79 9.23 -23.50
CA ALA A 390 -23.85 9.37 -24.48
C ALA A 390 -23.67 10.64 -25.35
N SER A 391 -23.95 10.55 -26.62
CA SER A 391 -23.99 11.74 -27.49
C SER A 391 -25.08 12.70 -27.01
N LYS A 392 -24.87 14.03 -27.22
CA LYS A 392 -25.87 15.04 -26.85
C LYS A 392 -27.28 14.72 -27.37
N LYS A 393 -27.38 14.19 -28.61
CA LYS A 393 -28.65 13.82 -29.25
C LYS A 393 -29.35 12.62 -28.59
N GLN A 394 -28.62 11.76 -27.91
CA GLN A 394 -29.15 10.51 -27.30
C GLN A 394 -29.26 10.57 -25.78
N ARG A 395 -28.64 11.57 -25.15
CA ARG A 395 -28.47 11.65 -23.69
C ARG A 395 -29.79 11.53 -22.94
N ASP A 396 -30.78 12.34 -23.31
CA ASP A 396 -32.07 12.34 -22.63
C ASP A 396 -32.80 11.01 -22.75
N ASN A 397 -32.73 10.37 -23.93
CA ASN A 397 -33.33 9.07 -24.15
C ASN A 397 -32.61 7.98 -23.31
N VAL A 398 -31.27 8.03 -23.22
CA VAL A 398 -30.49 7.07 -22.44
C VAL A 398 -30.73 7.28 -20.93
N LEU A 399 -30.87 8.52 -20.46
CA LEU A 399 -31.21 8.80 -19.06
C LEU A 399 -32.62 8.34 -18.71
N ALA A 400 -33.59 8.57 -19.57
CA ALA A 400 -34.96 8.09 -19.39
C ALA A 400 -35.00 6.53 -19.33
N GLU A 401 -34.21 5.87 -20.18
CA GLU A 401 -34.11 4.41 -20.18
C GLU A 401 -33.41 3.89 -18.93
N LEU A 402 -32.36 4.56 -18.47
CA LEU A 402 -31.68 4.26 -17.21
C LEU A 402 -32.65 4.31 -16.03
N GLU A 403 -33.47 5.35 -15.95
CA GLU A 403 -34.49 5.50 -14.91
C GLU A 403 -35.54 4.41 -14.98
N ARG A 404 -36.08 4.15 -16.17
CA ARG A 404 -37.07 3.08 -16.43
C ARG A 404 -36.55 1.70 -16.00
N CYS A 405 -35.29 1.40 -16.27
CA CYS A 405 -34.67 0.11 -15.98
C CYS A 405 -34.10 0.00 -14.57
N SER A 406 -34.05 1.07 -13.78
CA SER A 406 -33.48 1.04 -12.42
C SER A 406 -34.23 0.08 -11.49
N ALA A 407 -35.51 -0.15 -11.69
CA ALA A 407 -36.34 -1.09 -10.93
C ALA A 407 -35.87 -2.56 -11.07
N PHE A 408 -35.20 -2.92 -12.17
CA PHE A 408 -34.69 -4.26 -12.40
C PHE A 408 -33.46 -4.62 -11.56
N ALA A 409 -32.87 -3.68 -10.83
CA ALA A 409 -31.71 -3.96 -9.98
C ALA A 409 -32.02 -5.03 -8.93
N VAL A 410 -33.22 -5.04 -8.33
CA VAL A 410 -33.63 -6.04 -7.32
C VAL A 410 -33.74 -7.44 -7.95
N GLU A 411 -34.29 -7.52 -9.16
CA GLU A 411 -34.42 -8.78 -9.88
C GLU A 411 -33.03 -9.33 -10.24
N PHE A 412 -32.14 -8.48 -10.75
CA PHE A 412 -30.78 -8.87 -11.07
C PHE A 412 -30.02 -9.34 -9.82
N HIS A 413 -30.15 -8.65 -8.67
CA HIS A 413 -29.46 -9.08 -7.45
C HIS A 413 -29.91 -10.47 -7.00
N ARG A 414 -31.21 -10.78 -7.07
CA ARG A 414 -31.73 -12.11 -6.74
C ARG A 414 -31.17 -13.17 -7.68
N TRP A 415 -31.22 -12.91 -8.99
CA TRP A 415 -30.65 -13.79 -10.01
C TRP A 415 -29.14 -13.99 -9.80
N ARG A 416 -28.41 -12.91 -9.46
CA ARG A 416 -26.97 -12.96 -9.19
C ARG A 416 -26.64 -13.81 -7.96
N ASP A 417 -27.43 -13.73 -6.90
CA ASP A 417 -27.21 -14.52 -5.69
C ASP A 417 -27.43 -16.01 -5.95
N GLU A 418 -28.35 -16.36 -6.83
CA GLU A 418 -28.55 -17.74 -7.31
C GLU A 418 -27.37 -18.17 -8.18
N TRP A 419 -26.97 -17.34 -9.14
CA TRP A 419 -25.80 -17.60 -9.97
C TRP A 419 -24.53 -17.84 -9.16
N LEU A 420 -24.26 -17.06 -8.11
CA LEU A 420 -23.11 -17.25 -7.24
C LEU A 420 -23.15 -18.58 -6.50
N ARG A 421 -24.34 -19.05 -6.09
CA ARG A 421 -24.52 -20.38 -5.49
C ARG A 421 -24.27 -21.51 -6.49
N GLU A 422 -24.84 -21.42 -7.69
CA GLU A 422 -24.62 -22.40 -8.76
C GLU A 422 -23.13 -22.46 -9.14
N ARG A 423 -22.48 -21.31 -9.28
CA ARG A 423 -21.05 -21.23 -9.57
C ARG A 423 -20.19 -21.89 -8.49
N ALA A 424 -20.53 -21.71 -7.21
CA ALA A 424 -19.81 -22.33 -6.10
C ALA A 424 -19.96 -23.86 -6.06
N MET A 425 -21.03 -24.41 -6.64
CA MET A 425 -21.20 -25.86 -6.77
C MET A 425 -20.39 -26.46 -7.92
N LEU A 426 -19.95 -25.65 -8.88
CA LEU A 426 -19.17 -26.08 -10.06
C LEU A 426 -17.65 -25.87 -9.89
N SER A 427 -17.20 -25.13 -8.87
CA SER A 427 -15.79 -24.83 -8.57
C SER A 427 -15.21 -25.82 -7.56
#